data_817f7f31e0d139fcbbdec9d930098d5c
#
_entry.id   817f7f31e0d139fcbbdec9d930098d5c
#
_cell.length_a   1.000
_cell.length_b   1.000
_cell.length_c   1.000
_cell.angle_alpha   90.00
_cell.angle_beta   90.00
_cell.angle_gamma   90.00
#
_symmetry.space_group_name_H-M   'P 1'
#
loop_
_entity.id
_entity.type
_entity.pdbx_description
1 polymer ?
#
loop_
_entity_poly.entity_id
_entity_poly.type
_entity_poly.pdbx_seq_one_letter_code
_entity_poly.pdbx_strand_id
1 'polypeptide(L)'
;VAVGAWELFWRSKGYFPDLDDDKHLWAINRAKVDKATSKDVVLVGSSRILFDIQLKEWKALTGIKPIQLANAGATPLPVFNDIVENSDFNGTVILGVTPPLFFSTTYPQAPPWSRAGSRTKFYHDRTYAQRLNYSLSVPLQNTFALLSDDEEGWYDDINLKALLKTIKMEKRTATPDMPPFYRFQD
;
A
#
# COMPACT_ATOMS: atom_id res chain seq x y z
N VAL A 1 -11.64 -30.90 3.68
CA VAL A 1 -10.67 -31.65 2.84
C VAL A 1 -10.44 -30.90 1.53
N ALA A 2 -11.46 -30.49 0.78
CA ALA A 2 -11.30 -29.82 -0.51
C ALA A 2 -10.51 -28.49 -0.42
N VAL A 3 -10.85 -27.61 0.54
CA VAL A 3 -10.14 -26.32 0.75
C VAL A 3 -8.69 -26.52 1.11
N GLY A 4 -8.38 -27.54 1.96
CA GLY A 4 -6.99 -27.83 2.31
C GLY A 4 -6.17 -28.34 1.13
N ALA A 5 -6.73 -29.18 0.27
CA ALA A 5 -6.06 -29.63 -0.94
C ALA A 5 -5.84 -28.49 -1.93
N TRP A 6 -6.80 -27.58 -2.06
CA TRP A 6 -6.72 -26.40 -2.90
C TRP A 6 -5.66 -25.41 -2.39
N GLU A 7 -5.58 -25.18 -1.10
CA GLU A 7 -4.54 -24.38 -0.45
C GLU A 7 -3.15 -24.97 -0.69
N LEU A 8 -2.97 -26.28 -0.48
CA LEU A 8 -1.70 -26.95 -0.74
C LEU A 8 -1.28 -26.89 -2.21
N PHE A 9 -2.26 -26.96 -3.13
CA PHE A 9 -2.00 -26.79 -4.56
C PHE A 9 -1.40 -25.40 -4.85
N TRP A 10 -2.01 -24.32 -4.36
CA TRP A 10 -1.52 -22.97 -4.61
C TRP A 10 -0.16 -22.72 -3.95
N ARG A 11 0.05 -23.20 -2.73
CA ARG A 11 1.37 -23.14 -2.08
C ARG A 11 2.44 -23.91 -2.86
N SER A 12 2.10 -25.04 -3.45
CA SER A 12 3.02 -25.81 -4.30
C SER A 12 3.38 -25.08 -5.60
N LYS A 13 2.56 -24.11 -6.02
CA LYS A 13 2.83 -23.21 -7.16
C LYS A 13 3.63 -21.97 -6.79
N GLY A 14 4.00 -21.81 -5.52
CA GLY A 14 4.80 -20.69 -5.03
C GLY A 14 3.97 -19.48 -4.57
N TYR A 15 2.66 -19.63 -4.43
CA TYR A 15 1.80 -18.59 -3.86
C TYR A 15 1.91 -18.60 -2.34
N PHE A 16 1.86 -17.41 -1.77
CA PHE A 16 1.88 -17.20 -0.33
C PHE A 16 0.68 -16.35 0.09
N PRO A 17 0.19 -16.52 1.33
CA PRO A 17 -0.79 -15.62 1.89
C PRO A 17 -0.25 -14.18 1.86
N ASP A 18 -1.00 -13.26 1.31
CA ASP A 18 -0.62 -11.85 1.21
C ASP A 18 -1.86 -10.95 1.25
N LEU A 19 -1.66 -9.69 1.62
CA LEU A 19 -2.70 -8.66 1.57
C LEU A 19 -2.56 -7.88 0.29
N ASP A 20 -3.68 -7.70 -0.40
CA ASP A 20 -3.73 -6.85 -1.59
C ASP A 20 -3.47 -5.38 -1.22
N ASP A 21 -2.54 -4.73 -1.93
CA ASP A 21 -2.32 -3.28 -1.80
C ASP A 21 -3.40 -2.48 -2.54
N ASP A 22 -4.60 -2.61 -2.04
CA ASP A 22 -5.78 -1.98 -2.60
C ASP A 22 -6.19 -0.69 -1.83
N LYS A 23 -7.26 -0.07 -2.30
CA LYS A 23 -7.85 1.09 -1.64
C LYS A 23 -8.40 0.80 -0.23
N HIS A 24 -8.74 -0.45 0.07
CA HIS A 24 -9.24 -0.85 1.38
C HIS A 24 -8.11 -0.93 2.41
N LEU A 25 -6.97 -1.54 2.04
CA LEU A 25 -5.77 -1.57 2.88
C LEU A 25 -5.26 -0.15 3.14
N TRP A 26 -5.20 0.67 2.09
CA TRP A 26 -4.85 2.07 2.24
C TRP A 26 -5.79 2.80 3.21
N ALA A 27 -7.10 2.58 3.08
CA ALA A 27 -8.10 3.23 3.95
C ALA A 27 -8.03 2.77 5.42
N ILE A 28 -7.59 1.53 5.70
CA ILE A 28 -7.29 1.09 7.07
C ILE A 28 -6.09 1.85 7.63
N ASN A 29 -5.05 2.04 6.84
CA ASN A 29 -3.89 2.82 7.27
C ASN A 29 -4.25 4.29 7.49
N ARG A 30 -5.08 4.89 6.61
CA ARG A 30 -5.59 6.26 6.82
C ARG A 30 -6.38 6.40 8.13
N ALA A 31 -7.21 5.40 8.47
CA ALA A 31 -7.97 5.40 9.74
C ALA A 31 -7.08 5.33 10.99
N LYS A 32 -5.82 4.89 10.87
CA LYS A 32 -4.86 4.94 11.99
C LYS A 32 -4.45 6.36 12.31
N VAL A 33 -4.44 7.26 11.32
CA VAL A 33 -4.08 8.67 11.51
C VAL A 33 -5.05 9.36 12.48
N ASP A 34 -6.33 9.02 12.44
CA ASP A 34 -7.36 9.60 13.32
C ASP A 34 -7.18 9.20 14.79
N LYS A 35 -6.38 8.18 15.05
CA LYS A 35 -6.04 7.67 16.39
C LYS A 35 -4.60 7.94 16.79
N ALA A 36 -3.82 8.50 15.87
CA ALA A 36 -2.41 8.75 16.07
C ALA A 36 -2.18 9.97 16.97
N THR A 37 -1.02 10.00 17.58
CA THR A 37 -0.60 11.01 18.54
C THR A 37 0.54 11.86 18.00
N SER A 38 0.97 12.86 18.77
CA SER A 38 2.13 13.70 18.44
C SER A 38 3.47 12.94 18.32
N LYS A 39 3.53 11.69 18.77
CA LYS A 39 4.72 10.83 18.67
C LYS A 39 4.75 10.01 17.38
N ASP A 40 3.61 9.89 16.71
CA ASP A 40 3.49 9.05 15.54
C ASP A 40 4.02 9.74 14.28
N VAL A 41 4.42 8.91 13.31
CA VAL A 41 4.95 9.36 12.03
C VAL A 41 4.07 8.86 10.91
N VAL A 42 3.69 9.73 10.01
CA VAL A 42 2.93 9.41 8.80
C VAL A 42 3.83 9.61 7.57
N LEU A 43 3.89 8.60 6.72
CA LEU A 43 4.65 8.63 5.47
C LEU A 43 3.69 8.89 4.31
N VAL A 44 3.91 9.98 3.58
CA VAL A 44 3.11 10.37 2.41
C VAL A 44 4.04 10.56 1.22
N GLY A 45 3.70 10.01 0.07
CA GLY A 45 4.57 10.12 -1.10
C GLY A 45 4.16 9.23 -2.26
N SER A 46 5.10 9.06 -3.17
CA SER A 46 4.96 8.16 -4.31
C SER A 46 5.63 6.80 -4.04
N SER A 47 5.91 6.05 -5.12
CA SER A 47 6.59 4.75 -5.06
C SER A 47 7.91 4.76 -4.28
N ARG A 48 8.67 5.85 -4.29
CA ARG A 48 9.93 5.94 -3.53
C ARG A 48 9.69 5.84 -2.03
N ILE A 49 8.71 6.55 -1.50
CA ILE A 49 8.36 6.41 -0.07
C ILE A 49 7.79 5.04 0.22
N LEU A 50 6.99 4.50 -0.71
CA LEU A 50 6.37 3.19 -0.53
C LEU A 50 7.40 2.05 -0.46
N PHE A 51 8.42 2.08 -1.33
CA PHE A 51 9.35 0.96 -1.50
C PHE A 51 10.70 1.15 -0.81
N ASP A 52 11.20 2.38 -0.72
CA ASP A 52 12.54 2.63 -0.20
C ASP A 52 12.56 2.66 1.33
N ILE A 53 11.40 2.92 1.97
CA ILE A 53 11.32 2.95 3.43
C ILE A 53 10.90 1.58 3.97
N GLN A 54 11.85 0.92 4.66
CA GLN A 54 11.62 -0.37 5.32
C GLN A 54 10.98 -0.15 6.69
N LEU A 55 9.65 -0.34 6.77
CA LEU A 55 8.87 -0.08 8.00
C LEU A 55 9.33 -0.91 9.20
N LYS A 56 9.80 -2.14 8.94
CA LYS A 56 10.30 -3.03 9.98
C LYS A 56 11.61 -2.52 10.56
N GLU A 57 12.55 -2.09 9.72
CA GLU A 57 13.81 -1.50 10.14
C GLU A 57 13.59 -0.17 10.85
N TRP A 58 12.68 0.65 10.32
CA TRP A 58 12.30 1.88 11.00
C TRP A 58 11.81 1.62 12.42
N LYS A 59 10.90 0.67 12.59
CA LYS A 59 10.38 0.30 13.92
C LYS A 59 11.49 -0.25 14.83
N ALA A 60 12.39 -1.05 14.30
CA ALA A 60 13.53 -1.60 15.09
C ALA A 60 14.46 -0.50 15.60
N LEU A 61 14.70 0.55 14.80
CA LEU A 61 15.59 1.65 15.15
C LEU A 61 14.93 2.71 16.06
N THR A 62 13.64 2.99 15.86
CA THR A 62 12.96 4.10 16.52
C THR A 62 11.96 3.68 17.59
N GLY A 63 11.57 2.41 17.61
CA GLY A 63 10.48 1.90 18.44
C GLY A 63 9.08 2.23 17.90
N ILE A 64 8.95 3.05 16.86
CA ILE A 64 7.69 3.53 16.31
C ILE A 64 7.50 2.96 14.91
N LYS A 65 6.36 2.31 14.65
CA LYS A 65 5.97 1.88 13.30
C LYS A 65 5.29 3.06 12.61
N PRO A 66 5.84 3.61 11.53
CA PRO A 66 5.20 4.72 10.84
C PRO A 66 3.93 4.25 10.10
N ILE A 67 2.98 5.15 9.95
CA ILE A 67 1.76 4.93 9.17
C ILE A 67 2.07 5.20 7.70
N GLN A 68 1.98 4.17 6.85
CA GLN A 68 2.28 4.27 5.43
C GLN A 68 1.02 4.68 4.64
N LEU A 69 1.07 5.84 3.99
CA LEU A 69 0.01 6.36 3.11
C LEU A 69 0.52 6.72 1.71
N ALA A 70 1.76 6.38 1.39
CA ALA A 70 2.28 6.60 0.05
C ALA A 70 1.50 5.76 -0.97
N ASN A 71 1.41 6.28 -2.19
CA ASN A 71 0.72 5.64 -3.29
C ASN A 71 1.58 5.76 -4.57
N ALA A 72 1.90 4.63 -5.17
CA ALA A 72 2.76 4.61 -6.34
C ALA A 72 2.16 5.43 -7.51
N GLY A 73 3.04 6.16 -8.20
CA GLY A 73 2.64 7.00 -9.32
C GLY A 73 1.74 8.19 -8.97
N ALA A 74 1.56 8.48 -7.69
CA ALA A 74 0.70 9.57 -7.22
C ALA A 74 1.49 10.78 -6.70
N THR A 75 0.87 11.95 -6.74
CA THR A 75 1.34 13.12 -6.00
C THR A 75 0.96 12.98 -4.51
N PRO A 76 1.78 13.43 -3.57
CA PRO A 76 1.45 13.35 -2.15
C PRO A 76 0.37 14.34 -1.70
N LEU A 77 0.11 15.38 -2.47
CA LEU A 77 -0.68 16.54 -2.02
C LEU A 77 -2.13 16.22 -1.64
N PRO A 78 -2.91 15.43 -2.39
CA PRO A 78 -4.28 15.11 -1.97
C PRO A 78 -4.34 14.38 -0.63
N VAL A 79 -3.37 13.49 -0.37
CA VAL A 79 -3.29 12.76 0.90
C VAL A 79 -2.85 13.69 2.04
N PHE A 80 -1.87 14.56 1.78
CA PHE A 80 -1.42 15.55 2.76
C PHE A 80 -2.54 16.51 3.13
N ASN A 81 -3.24 17.06 2.14
CA ASN A 81 -4.38 17.96 2.36
C ASN A 81 -5.49 17.25 3.15
N ASP A 82 -5.80 16.00 2.81
CA ASP A 82 -6.79 15.22 3.54
C ASP A 82 -6.43 15.03 5.03
N ILE A 83 -5.14 14.81 5.34
CA ILE A 83 -4.69 14.72 6.74
C ILE A 83 -4.88 16.06 7.46
N VAL A 84 -4.50 17.17 6.81
CA VAL A 84 -4.58 18.50 7.42
C VAL A 84 -6.02 18.97 7.61
N GLU A 85 -6.89 18.69 6.65
CA GLU A 85 -8.26 19.19 6.64
C GLU A 85 -9.24 18.27 7.39
N ASN A 86 -8.94 16.97 7.45
CA ASN A 86 -9.88 15.95 7.93
C ASN A 86 -9.33 15.08 9.06
N SER A 87 -8.33 15.56 9.81
CA SER A 87 -7.88 14.91 11.04
C SER A 87 -7.27 15.89 12.03
N ASP A 88 -7.27 15.53 13.31
CA ASP A 88 -6.60 16.28 14.37
C ASP A 88 -5.14 15.84 14.57
N PHE A 89 -4.53 15.21 13.57
CA PHE A 89 -3.18 14.70 13.65
C PHE A 89 -2.17 15.82 13.87
N ASN A 90 -1.40 15.70 14.95
CA ASN A 90 -0.39 16.68 15.37
C ASN A 90 1.02 16.10 15.50
N GLY A 91 1.25 14.92 14.90
CA GLY A 91 2.56 14.27 14.85
C GLY A 91 3.40 14.72 13.65
N THR A 92 4.32 13.87 13.24
CA THR A 92 5.24 14.17 12.12
C THR A 92 4.74 13.59 10.81
N VAL A 93 4.64 14.40 9.78
CA VAL A 93 4.39 13.95 8.40
C VAL A 93 5.70 14.03 7.61
N ILE A 94 6.13 12.90 7.04
CA ILE A 94 7.25 12.84 6.11
C ILE A 94 6.69 12.81 4.71
N LEU A 95 6.94 13.89 3.96
CA LEU A 95 6.45 14.06 2.60
C LEU A 95 7.55 13.74 1.59
N GLY A 96 7.38 12.63 0.86
CA GLY A 96 8.28 12.25 -0.23
C GLY A 96 7.96 12.98 -1.52
N VAL A 97 8.88 13.84 -1.95
CA VAL A 97 8.72 14.65 -3.16
C VAL A 97 9.40 13.96 -4.34
N THR A 98 8.60 13.57 -5.33
CA THR A 98 9.06 13.19 -6.65
C THR A 98 8.70 14.34 -7.61
N PRO A 99 9.66 15.17 -8.05
CA PRO A 99 9.36 16.45 -8.70
C PRO A 99 8.33 16.36 -9.85
N PRO A 100 8.43 15.42 -10.81
CA PRO A 100 7.45 15.33 -11.89
C PRO A 100 6.02 15.05 -11.41
N LEU A 101 5.88 14.25 -10.35
CA LEU A 101 4.56 13.92 -9.79
C LEU A 101 4.05 15.04 -8.88
N PHE A 102 4.93 15.65 -8.12
CA PHE A 102 4.59 16.73 -7.20
C PHE A 102 4.10 17.97 -7.94
N PHE A 103 4.83 18.37 -8.97
CA PHE A 103 4.47 19.54 -9.78
C PHE A 103 3.40 19.27 -10.85
N SER A 104 2.90 18.04 -10.95
CA SER A 104 1.74 17.69 -11.79
C SER A 104 0.42 18.26 -11.29
N THR A 105 0.44 19.04 -10.21
CA THR A 105 -0.71 19.69 -9.57
C THR A 105 -1.41 20.72 -10.44
N THR A 106 -0.77 21.18 -11.51
CA THR A 106 -1.37 22.10 -12.48
C THR A 106 -2.65 21.55 -13.12
N TYR A 107 -2.80 20.21 -13.10
CA TYR A 107 -3.97 19.51 -13.63
C TYR A 107 -4.53 18.55 -12.59
N PRO A 108 -5.54 18.94 -11.80
CA PRO A 108 -6.17 18.07 -10.79
C PRO A 108 -6.72 16.76 -11.36
N GLN A 109 -7.00 16.71 -12.67
CA GLN A 109 -7.45 15.50 -13.37
C GLN A 109 -6.29 14.62 -13.86
N ALA A 110 -5.05 15.10 -13.76
CA ALA A 110 -3.88 14.29 -14.14
C ALA A 110 -3.81 13.00 -13.31
N PRO A 111 -3.36 11.88 -13.89
CA PRO A 111 -3.30 10.59 -13.19
C PRO A 111 -2.61 10.63 -11.83
N PRO A 112 -1.48 11.34 -11.62
CA PRO A 112 -0.87 11.41 -10.30
C PRO A 112 -1.75 12.03 -9.22
N TRP A 113 -2.58 13.00 -9.58
CA TRP A 113 -3.53 13.63 -8.67
C TRP A 113 -4.76 12.76 -8.45
N SER A 114 -5.37 12.27 -9.52
CA SER A 114 -6.58 11.46 -9.45
C SER A 114 -6.38 10.15 -8.69
N ARG A 115 -5.20 9.52 -8.81
CA ARG A 115 -4.83 8.33 -8.03
C ARG A 115 -4.87 8.56 -6.53
N ALA A 116 -4.21 9.61 -6.05
CA ALA A 116 -4.23 9.97 -4.65
C ALA A 116 -5.64 10.38 -4.19
N GLY A 117 -6.31 11.22 -4.98
CA GLY A 117 -7.65 11.70 -4.69
C GLY A 117 -8.71 10.59 -4.66
N SER A 118 -8.57 9.55 -5.48
CA SER A 118 -9.50 8.41 -5.45
C SER A 118 -9.41 7.62 -4.14
N ARG A 119 -8.22 7.48 -3.57
CA ARG A 119 -8.01 6.80 -2.29
C ARG A 119 -8.57 7.61 -1.12
N THR A 120 -8.33 8.94 -1.08
CA THR A 120 -8.90 9.81 -0.05
C THR A 120 -10.43 9.85 -0.15
N LYS A 121 -10.96 10.02 -1.37
CA LYS A 121 -12.41 9.98 -1.61
C LYS A 121 -13.00 8.65 -1.14
N PHE A 122 -12.40 7.52 -1.51
CA PHE A 122 -12.86 6.21 -1.07
C PHE A 122 -12.87 6.08 0.46
N TYR A 123 -11.86 6.60 1.14
CA TYR A 123 -11.80 6.58 2.61
C TYR A 123 -13.02 7.23 3.24
N HIS A 124 -13.45 8.39 2.75
CA HIS A 124 -14.60 9.12 3.28
C HIS A 124 -15.94 8.51 2.84
N ASP A 125 -16.04 8.03 1.61
CA ASP A 125 -17.29 7.53 1.02
C ASP A 125 -17.59 6.05 1.37
N ARG A 126 -16.62 5.30 1.89
CA ARG A 126 -16.79 3.87 2.15
C ARG A 126 -17.88 3.59 3.17
N THR A 127 -18.76 2.66 2.83
CA THR A 127 -19.87 2.24 3.68
C THR A 127 -19.40 1.39 4.87
N TYR A 128 -20.25 1.30 5.89
CA TYR A 128 -20.00 0.40 7.02
C TYR A 128 -19.85 -1.08 6.58
N ALA A 129 -20.67 -1.51 5.62
CA ALA A 129 -20.59 -2.86 5.08
C ALA A 129 -19.23 -3.15 4.41
N GLN A 130 -18.69 -2.19 3.66
CA GLN A 130 -17.36 -2.31 3.06
C GLN A 130 -16.25 -2.39 4.11
N ARG A 131 -16.34 -1.60 5.18
CA ARG A 131 -15.38 -1.66 6.30
C ARG A 131 -15.39 -3.02 6.98
N LEU A 132 -16.60 -3.52 7.30
CA LEU A 132 -16.76 -4.82 7.95
C LEU A 132 -16.28 -5.96 7.06
N ASN A 133 -16.71 -5.98 5.79
CA ASN A 133 -16.30 -7.00 4.83
C ASN A 133 -14.78 -7.10 4.73
N TYR A 134 -14.10 -5.98 4.57
CA TYR A 134 -12.64 -5.97 4.47
C TYR A 134 -11.97 -6.41 5.79
N SER A 135 -12.49 -5.95 6.94
CA SER A 135 -11.96 -6.38 8.24
C SER A 135 -12.05 -7.90 8.45
N LEU A 136 -13.06 -8.55 7.87
CA LEU A 136 -13.21 -10.00 7.88
C LEU A 136 -12.33 -10.70 6.82
N SER A 137 -12.01 -10.03 5.71
CA SER A 137 -11.15 -10.61 4.67
C SER A 137 -9.67 -10.65 5.07
N VAL A 138 -9.20 -9.65 5.82
CA VAL A 138 -7.78 -9.55 6.25
C VAL A 138 -7.24 -10.83 6.89
N PRO A 139 -7.86 -11.43 7.94
CA PRO A 139 -7.36 -12.66 8.52
C PRO A 139 -7.38 -13.85 7.56
N LEU A 140 -8.30 -13.86 6.60
CA LEU A 140 -8.39 -14.91 5.59
C LEU A 140 -7.26 -14.76 4.56
N GLN A 141 -7.01 -13.57 4.04
CA GLN A 141 -5.92 -13.29 3.11
C GLN A 141 -4.55 -13.58 3.75
N ASN A 142 -4.35 -13.23 5.01
CA ASN A 142 -3.12 -13.54 5.76
C ASN A 142 -2.93 -15.04 6.04
N THR A 143 -3.98 -15.84 5.89
CA THR A 143 -3.92 -17.28 6.22
C THR A 143 -3.86 -18.14 4.98
N PHE A 144 -4.57 -17.78 3.92
CA PHE A 144 -4.79 -18.62 2.76
C PHE A 144 -4.14 -18.08 1.49
N ALA A 145 -3.17 -18.84 0.96
CA ALA A 145 -2.53 -18.55 -0.31
C ALA A 145 -3.49 -18.65 -1.51
N LEU A 146 -4.57 -19.42 -1.40
CA LEU A 146 -5.59 -19.54 -2.43
C LEU A 146 -6.40 -18.26 -2.66
N LEU A 147 -6.31 -17.30 -1.73
CA LEU A 147 -6.95 -15.99 -1.82
C LEU A 147 -5.97 -14.90 -2.30
N SER A 148 -4.70 -15.24 -2.49
CA SER A 148 -3.73 -14.34 -3.09
C SER A 148 -4.13 -14.05 -4.53
N ASP A 149 -4.35 -12.78 -4.86
CA ASP A 149 -4.65 -12.38 -6.21
C ASP A 149 -3.38 -12.46 -7.07
N ASP A 150 -3.43 -13.23 -8.16
CA ASP A 150 -2.31 -13.34 -9.10
C ASP A 150 -2.18 -12.10 -9.97
N GLU A 151 -3.26 -11.37 -10.10
CA GLU A 151 -3.28 -10.03 -10.63
C GLU A 151 -2.97 -9.05 -9.49
N GLU A 152 -1.72 -8.93 -9.14
CA GLU A 152 -1.21 -7.69 -8.55
C GLU A 152 -1.41 -6.57 -9.58
N GLY A 153 -2.67 -6.37 -9.90
CA GLY A 153 -3.10 -5.18 -10.57
C GLY A 153 -2.85 -4.05 -9.60
N TRP A 154 -1.78 -3.35 -9.78
CA TRP A 154 -1.78 -1.95 -9.49
C TRP A 154 -3.02 -1.43 -10.19
N TYR A 155 -4.08 -1.23 -9.44
CA TYR A 155 -5.41 -0.85 -9.95
C TYR A 155 -5.41 0.41 -10.81
N ASP A 156 -4.23 0.95 -11.07
CA ASP A 156 -3.99 2.18 -11.80
C ASP A 156 -2.89 2.02 -12.87
N ASP A 157 -2.95 1.02 -13.72
CA ASP A 157 -2.22 0.92 -15.01
C ASP A 157 -0.78 0.38 -15.03
N ILE A 158 -0.15 0.02 -13.94
CA ILE A 158 1.21 -0.53 -13.99
C ILE A 158 1.24 -1.94 -13.42
N ASN A 159 1.15 -2.94 -14.29
CA ASN A 159 1.47 -4.31 -13.92
C ASN A 159 3.00 -4.46 -13.83
N LEU A 160 3.54 -4.25 -12.60
CA LEU A 160 4.97 -4.31 -12.37
C LEU A 160 5.54 -5.71 -12.64
N LYS A 161 4.77 -6.77 -12.37
CA LYS A 161 5.15 -8.16 -12.62
C LYS A 161 5.25 -8.43 -14.12
N ALA A 162 4.30 -7.89 -14.91
CA ALA A 162 4.38 -7.93 -16.37
C ALA A 162 5.54 -7.05 -16.88
N LEU A 163 5.73 -5.88 -16.30
CA LEU A 163 6.85 -4.99 -16.63
C LEU A 163 8.20 -5.65 -16.31
N LEU A 164 8.35 -6.28 -15.15
CA LEU A 164 9.55 -7.00 -14.75
C LEU A 164 9.81 -8.24 -15.63
N LYS A 165 8.76 -8.90 -16.14
CA LYS A 165 8.90 -9.97 -17.12
C LYS A 165 9.36 -9.48 -18.50
N THR A 166 9.01 -8.25 -18.88
CA THR A 166 9.42 -7.64 -20.15
C THR A 166 10.81 -7.01 -20.08
N ILE A 167 11.24 -6.58 -18.92
CA ILE A 167 12.62 -6.16 -18.69
C ILE A 167 13.45 -7.44 -18.64
N LYS A 168 14.18 -7.73 -19.73
CA LYS A 168 15.24 -8.74 -19.73
C LYS A 168 16.31 -8.31 -18.73
N MET A 169 16.09 -8.61 -17.47
CA MET A 169 17.13 -8.51 -16.47
C MET A 169 18.07 -9.70 -16.66
N GLU A 170 19.08 -9.50 -17.54
CA GLU A 170 20.19 -10.45 -17.62
C GLU A 170 20.78 -10.60 -16.21
N LYS A 171 20.56 -11.78 -15.63
CA LYS A 171 21.25 -12.29 -14.44
C LYS A 171 21.09 -11.55 -13.10
N ARG A 172 19.95 -11.02 -12.76
CA ARG A 172 19.58 -10.95 -11.34
C ARG A 172 18.80 -12.21 -10.98
N THR A 173 19.49 -13.20 -10.49
CA THR A 173 18.88 -14.28 -9.72
C THR A 173 18.12 -13.62 -8.59
N ALA A 174 16.80 -13.76 -8.59
CA ALA A 174 16.01 -13.47 -7.40
C ALA A 174 16.58 -14.33 -6.28
N THR A 175 17.26 -13.71 -5.34
CA THR A 175 17.69 -14.43 -4.14
C THR A 175 16.44 -14.66 -3.29
N PRO A 176 16.30 -15.81 -2.62
CA PRO A 176 15.19 -16.11 -1.73
C PRO A 176 14.99 -15.06 -0.62
N ASP A 177 16.00 -14.24 -0.38
CA ASP A 177 16.05 -13.22 0.66
C ASP A 177 15.61 -11.83 0.18
N MET A 178 15.25 -11.65 -1.10
CA MET A 178 14.56 -10.42 -1.51
C MET A 178 13.17 -10.46 -0.90
N PRO A 179 12.86 -9.52 0.04
CA PRO A 179 11.50 -9.40 0.50
C PRO A 179 10.62 -9.13 -0.72
N PRO A 180 9.48 -9.79 -0.87
CA PRO A 180 8.53 -9.45 -1.90
C PRO A 180 8.24 -7.96 -1.78
N PHE A 181 8.30 -7.23 -2.88
CA PHE A 181 8.23 -5.76 -2.94
C PHE A 181 7.00 -5.17 -2.26
N TYR A 182 6.06 -5.97 -1.83
CA TYR A 182 4.73 -5.62 -1.41
C TYR A 182 4.29 -6.14 -0.06
N ARG A 183 5.18 -6.65 0.75
CA ARG A 183 4.78 -6.94 2.12
C ARG A 183 4.67 -5.62 2.87
N PHE A 184 3.46 -5.14 3.07
CA PHE A 184 3.13 -4.39 4.26
C PHE A 184 3.38 -5.33 5.43
N GLN A 185 4.63 -5.45 5.81
CA GLN A 185 4.99 -6.32 6.93
C GLN A 185 4.44 -5.70 8.19
N ASP A 186 3.61 -6.49 8.88
CA ASP A 186 3.09 -6.22 10.21
C ASP A 186 4.16 -5.84 11.23
#